data_1fd019a3cc947d59084238117f5b7ed3
#
_entry.id   1fd019a3cc947d59084238117f5b7ed3
#
_cell.length_a   1.000
_cell.length_b   1.000
_cell.length_c   1.000
_cell.angle_alpha   90.00
_cell.angle_beta   90.00
_cell.angle_gamma   90.00
#
_symmetry.space_group_name_H-M   'P 1'
#
loop_
_entity.id
_entity.type
_entity.pdbx_description
1 polymer ?
#
loop_
_entity_poly.entity_id
_entity_poly.type
_entity_poly.pdbx_seq_one_letter_code
_entity_poly.pdbx_strand_id
1 'polypeptide(L)'
;MDLNDIRENYKNFDDYQIEKIASEEAGKLRPEVLDILKVEIKKRNLNPNLIDSVDSQTKELTEQEFNEYSDILKNHICPICKSKTQKINATIVGRVVSMLILTNYEKSLKVACSDCLDKMHRKANTKSALLGWWGFPWGPIHTIRSFIFNSSMKKNNRTEKPNEIFASFIISNIGIMEKAKTEPEKLTEFINRTNNAI
;
A
#
# COMPACT_ATOMS: atom_id res chain seq x y z
N MET A 1 17.51 18.62 -5.15
CA MET A 1 18.19 17.99 -6.29
C MET A 1 17.67 18.67 -7.54
N ASP A 2 18.55 19.24 -8.34
CA ASP A 2 18.21 19.95 -9.57
C ASP A 2 17.74 18.97 -10.65
N LEU A 3 16.90 19.44 -11.59
CA LEU A 3 16.41 18.62 -12.70
C LEU A 3 17.52 18.10 -13.62
N ASN A 4 18.63 18.83 -13.72
CA ASN A 4 19.79 18.40 -14.49
C ASN A 4 20.50 17.21 -13.84
N ASP A 5 20.66 17.22 -12.50
CA ASP A 5 21.23 16.10 -11.75
C ASP A 5 20.34 14.85 -11.92
N ILE A 6 19.02 15.04 -11.92
CA ILE A 6 18.07 13.94 -12.13
C ILE A 6 18.22 13.35 -13.54
N ARG A 7 18.32 14.20 -14.58
CA ARG A 7 18.55 13.73 -15.96
C ARG A 7 19.82 12.94 -16.10
N GLU A 8 20.91 13.37 -15.44
CA GLU A 8 22.17 12.65 -15.46
C GLU A 8 22.08 11.30 -14.75
N ASN A 9 21.42 11.26 -13.60
CA ASN A 9 21.20 10.01 -12.89
C ASN A 9 20.40 9.01 -13.72
N TYR A 10 19.32 9.45 -14.38
CA TYR A 10 18.51 8.58 -15.24
C TYR A 10 19.27 8.05 -16.46
N LYS A 11 20.23 8.80 -17.00
CA LYS A 11 21.13 8.29 -18.06
C LYS A 11 22.03 7.15 -17.57
N ASN A 12 22.41 7.19 -16.29
CA ASN A 12 23.29 6.20 -15.66
C ASN A 12 22.57 4.95 -15.16
N PHE A 13 21.24 4.98 -15.04
CA PHE A 13 20.45 3.82 -14.68
C PHE A 13 20.48 2.79 -15.81
N ASP A 14 20.47 1.50 -15.45
CA ASP A 14 20.25 0.43 -16.42
C ASP A 14 18.77 0.33 -16.84
N ASP A 15 18.50 -0.45 -17.88
CA ASP A 15 17.14 -0.58 -18.42
C ASP A 15 16.19 -1.20 -17.40
N TYR A 16 16.65 -2.15 -16.59
CA TYR A 16 15.86 -2.75 -15.52
C TYR A 16 15.43 -1.73 -14.46
N GLN A 17 16.33 -0.82 -14.09
CA GLN A 17 16.01 0.26 -13.13
C GLN A 17 14.97 1.22 -13.71
N ILE A 18 15.11 1.60 -14.98
CA ILE A 18 14.11 2.46 -15.66
C ILE A 18 12.75 1.76 -15.74
N GLU A 19 12.71 0.49 -16.13
CA GLU A 19 11.48 -0.31 -16.20
C GLU A 19 10.81 -0.45 -14.82
N LYS A 20 11.61 -0.71 -13.79
CA LYS A 20 11.11 -0.80 -12.41
C LYS A 20 10.51 0.50 -11.93
N ILE A 21 11.19 1.63 -12.14
CA ILE A 21 10.67 2.95 -11.77
C ILE A 21 9.36 3.24 -12.51
N ALA A 22 9.31 2.96 -13.82
CA ALA A 22 8.14 3.19 -14.65
C ALA A 22 6.94 2.31 -14.24
N SER A 23 7.19 1.06 -13.85
CA SER A 23 6.12 0.11 -13.53
C SER A 23 5.62 0.19 -12.08
N GLU A 24 6.48 0.58 -11.13
CA GLU A 24 6.20 0.46 -9.69
C GLU A 24 6.27 1.78 -8.91
N GLU A 25 7.02 2.77 -9.38
CA GLU A 25 7.40 3.93 -8.57
C GLU A 25 6.99 5.29 -9.18
N ALA A 26 6.46 5.30 -10.41
CA ALA A 26 6.13 6.52 -11.14
C ALA A 26 5.15 7.44 -10.38
N GLY A 27 4.18 6.87 -9.68
CA GLY A 27 3.20 7.62 -8.89
C GLY A 27 3.78 8.42 -7.70
N LYS A 28 5.07 8.21 -7.37
CA LYS A 28 5.77 8.93 -6.30
C LYS A 28 6.66 10.07 -6.82
N LEU A 29 6.80 10.18 -8.14
CA LEU A 29 7.67 11.13 -8.78
C LEU A 29 6.96 12.48 -9.00
N ARG A 30 7.75 13.56 -9.00
CA ARG A 30 7.23 14.88 -9.38
C ARG A 30 6.94 14.93 -10.88
N PRO A 31 5.96 15.75 -11.33
CA PRO A 31 5.59 15.83 -12.75
C PRO A 31 6.77 16.03 -13.70
N GLU A 32 7.72 16.91 -13.33
CA GLU A 32 8.89 17.21 -14.17
C GLU A 32 9.84 16.00 -14.30
N VAL A 33 9.86 15.11 -13.30
CA VAL A 33 10.67 13.87 -13.32
C VAL A 33 10.00 12.81 -14.17
N LEU A 34 8.66 12.79 -14.22
CA LEU A 34 7.92 11.88 -15.09
C LEU A 34 8.19 12.14 -16.57
N ASP A 35 8.32 13.40 -16.96
CA ASP A 35 8.68 13.76 -18.33
C ASP A 35 10.09 13.25 -18.68
N ILE A 36 11.04 13.38 -17.75
CA ILE A 36 12.39 12.84 -17.92
C ILE A 36 12.36 11.32 -18.09
N LEU A 37 11.59 10.62 -17.25
CA LEU A 37 11.43 9.17 -17.32
C LEU A 37 10.83 8.72 -18.65
N LYS A 38 9.76 9.37 -19.13
CA LYS A 38 9.14 9.08 -20.42
C LYS A 38 10.07 9.31 -21.60
N VAL A 39 10.87 10.37 -21.55
CA VAL A 39 11.88 10.65 -22.58
C VAL A 39 12.95 9.55 -22.59
N GLU A 40 13.41 9.08 -21.44
CA GLU A 40 14.43 8.04 -21.35
C GLU A 40 13.90 6.67 -21.82
N ILE A 41 12.64 6.31 -21.50
CA ILE A 41 11.95 5.11 -22.00
C ILE A 41 11.93 5.13 -23.54
N LYS A 42 11.50 6.24 -24.15
CA LYS A 42 11.45 6.39 -25.61
C LYS A 42 12.83 6.31 -26.24
N LYS A 43 13.82 7.00 -25.68
CA LYS A 43 15.19 7.06 -26.20
C LYS A 43 15.87 5.69 -26.23
N ARG A 44 15.58 4.84 -25.23
CA ARG A 44 16.14 3.48 -25.13
C ARG A 44 15.32 2.44 -25.88
N ASN A 45 14.22 2.83 -26.54
CA ASN A 45 13.29 1.91 -27.20
C ASN A 45 12.77 0.80 -26.27
N LEU A 46 12.53 1.12 -24.98
CA LEU A 46 11.94 0.18 -24.03
C LEU A 46 10.47 -0.07 -24.36
N ASN A 47 9.87 -1.07 -23.68
CA ASN A 47 8.48 -1.44 -23.92
C ASN A 47 7.53 -0.24 -23.85
N PRO A 48 6.78 0.11 -24.92
CA PRO A 48 5.87 1.26 -24.94
C PRO A 48 4.82 1.25 -23.83
N ASN A 49 4.38 0.07 -23.38
CA ASN A 49 3.42 -0.08 -22.29
C ASN A 49 3.91 0.49 -20.95
N LEU A 50 5.20 0.78 -20.83
CA LEU A 50 5.75 1.47 -19.65
C LEU A 50 5.25 2.92 -19.56
N ILE A 51 5.05 3.58 -20.71
CA ILE A 51 4.49 4.94 -20.73
C ILE A 51 3.05 4.92 -20.24
N ASP A 52 2.26 3.95 -20.71
CA ASP A 52 0.88 3.78 -20.24
C ASP A 52 0.85 3.46 -18.74
N SER A 53 1.83 2.68 -18.26
CA SER A 53 1.98 2.41 -16.82
C SER A 53 2.30 3.68 -16.02
N VAL A 54 3.20 4.54 -16.51
CA VAL A 54 3.51 5.84 -15.90
C VAL A 54 2.26 6.72 -15.87
N ASP A 55 1.55 6.84 -16.99
CA ASP A 55 0.35 7.67 -17.11
C ASP A 55 -0.77 7.19 -16.18
N SER A 56 -0.96 5.88 -16.07
CA SER A 56 -1.97 5.32 -15.17
C SER A 56 -1.66 5.53 -13.68
N GLN A 57 -0.38 5.58 -13.31
CA GLN A 57 0.05 5.82 -11.93
C GLN A 57 0.00 7.32 -11.53
N THR A 58 0.03 8.21 -12.52
CA THR A 58 0.11 9.67 -12.31
C THR A 58 -1.18 10.40 -12.67
N LYS A 59 -2.19 9.66 -13.12
CA LYS A 59 -3.50 10.19 -13.44
C LYS A 59 -4.14 10.79 -12.19
N GLU A 60 -4.51 12.08 -12.26
CA GLU A 60 -5.38 12.68 -11.26
C GLU A 60 -6.76 12.01 -11.33
N LEU A 61 -7.18 11.44 -10.22
CA LEU A 61 -8.52 10.84 -10.11
C LEU A 61 -9.57 11.92 -10.00
N THR A 62 -10.55 11.86 -10.87
CA THR A 62 -11.80 12.59 -10.66
C THR A 62 -12.57 11.97 -9.48
N GLU A 63 -13.45 12.74 -8.85
CA GLU A 63 -14.32 12.23 -7.78
C GLU A 63 -15.17 11.03 -8.25
N GLN A 64 -15.62 11.05 -9.50
CA GLN A 64 -16.40 9.96 -10.08
C GLN A 64 -15.57 8.68 -10.22
N GLU A 65 -14.34 8.77 -10.74
CA GLU A 65 -13.42 7.61 -10.85
C GLU A 65 -13.02 7.07 -9.48
N PHE A 66 -12.78 7.95 -8.50
CA PHE A 66 -12.50 7.54 -7.12
C PHE A 66 -13.66 6.74 -6.53
N ASN A 67 -14.89 7.20 -6.74
CA ASN A 67 -16.09 6.49 -6.27
C ASN A 67 -16.24 5.12 -6.95
N GLU A 68 -16.00 5.04 -8.27
CA GLU A 68 -16.01 3.77 -9.01
C GLU A 68 -14.98 2.78 -8.46
N TYR A 69 -13.71 3.19 -8.26
CA TYR A 69 -12.68 2.33 -7.70
C TYR A 69 -12.96 1.96 -6.24
N SER A 70 -13.54 2.90 -5.49
CA SER A 70 -13.98 2.64 -4.12
C SER A 70 -15.03 1.54 -4.07
N ASP A 71 -15.99 1.56 -4.98
CA ASP A 71 -17.05 0.54 -5.08
C ASP A 71 -16.49 -0.82 -5.52
N ILE A 72 -15.58 -0.84 -6.49
CA ILE A 72 -14.87 -2.06 -6.91
C ILE A 72 -14.16 -2.70 -5.72
N LEU A 73 -13.36 -1.94 -4.98
CA LEU A 73 -12.61 -2.46 -3.84
C LEU A 73 -13.53 -2.85 -2.69
N LYS A 74 -14.51 -2.02 -2.32
CA LYS A 74 -15.44 -2.29 -1.21
C LYS A 74 -16.26 -3.55 -1.42
N ASN A 75 -16.70 -3.79 -2.66
CA ASN A 75 -17.54 -4.92 -3.01
C ASN A 75 -16.75 -6.17 -3.42
N HIS A 76 -15.42 -6.08 -3.40
CA HIS A 76 -14.57 -7.22 -3.73
C HIS A 76 -14.70 -8.34 -2.68
N ILE A 77 -14.52 -9.58 -3.11
CA ILE A 77 -14.53 -10.75 -2.22
C ILE A 77 -13.36 -10.64 -1.24
N CYS A 78 -13.63 -10.79 0.05
CA CYS A 78 -12.54 -10.76 1.02
C CYS A 78 -11.50 -11.85 0.72
N PRO A 79 -10.23 -11.52 0.45
CA PRO A 79 -9.24 -12.52 0.05
C PRO A 79 -8.91 -13.50 1.17
N ILE A 80 -9.23 -13.16 2.44
CA ILE A 80 -8.90 -13.96 3.63
C ILE A 80 -10.03 -14.95 3.96
N CYS A 81 -11.25 -14.47 4.17
CA CYS A 81 -12.37 -15.32 4.57
C CYS A 81 -13.33 -15.68 3.43
N LYS A 82 -13.08 -15.16 2.23
CA LYS A 82 -13.90 -15.37 1.02
C LYS A 82 -15.36 -14.89 1.15
N SER A 83 -15.65 -14.09 2.17
CA SER A 83 -16.98 -13.50 2.35
C SER A 83 -17.27 -12.46 1.26
N LYS A 84 -18.51 -12.46 0.76
CA LYS A 84 -19.08 -11.47 -0.16
C LYS A 84 -20.01 -10.48 0.55
N THR A 85 -20.40 -10.77 1.77
CA THR A 85 -21.43 -10.01 2.50
C THR A 85 -20.86 -8.81 3.25
N GLN A 86 -19.57 -8.82 3.55
CA GLN A 86 -18.91 -7.76 4.29
C GLN A 86 -18.06 -6.91 3.37
N LYS A 87 -18.19 -5.59 3.52
CA LYS A 87 -17.40 -4.63 2.76
C LYS A 87 -15.92 -4.70 3.15
N ILE A 88 -15.07 -4.58 2.14
CA ILE A 88 -13.62 -4.44 2.35
C ILE A 88 -13.31 -3.03 2.85
N ASN A 89 -12.33 -2.94 3.74
CA ASN A 89 -11.75 -1.71 4.21
C ASN A 89 -10.22 -1.86 4.33
N ALA A 90 -9.53 -0.75 4.60
CA ALA A 90 -8.09 -0.75 4.81
C ALA A 90 -7.75 -0.17 6.19
N THR A 91 -6.70 -0.69 6.80
CA THR A 91 -6.20 -0.24 8.10
C THR A 91 -4.69 -0.44 8.19
N ILE A 92 -4.08 0.20 9.17
CA ILE A 92 -2.68 -0.06 9.54
C ILE A 92 -2.66 -0.83 10.85
N VAL A 93 -1.92 -1.95 10.86
CA VAL A 93 -1.73 -2.78 12.03
C VAL A 93 -0.31 -2.61 12.56
N GLY A 94 -0.20 -2.22 13.82
CA GLY A 94 1.08 -2.12 14.53
C GLY A 94 1.40 -3.39 15.30
N ARG A 95 2.67 -3.83 15.23
CA ARG A 95 3.19 -5.01 15.95
C ARG A 95 4.54 -4.69 16.54
N VAL A 96 4.75 -5.11 17.78
CA VAL A 96 6.05 -4.99 18.47
C VAL A 96 6.60 -6.36 18.76
N VAL A 97 7.88 -6.53 18.45
CA VAL A 97 8.68 -7.70 18.83
C VAL A 97 10.00 -7.20 19.43
N SER A 98 10.29 -7.63 20.61
CA SER A 98 11.51 -7.26 21.34
C SER A 98 12.35 -8.50 21.65
N MET A 99 13.66 -8.34 21.50
CA MET A 99 14.66 -9.35 21.89
C MET A 99 15.80 -8.65 22.63
N LEU A 100 15.92 -8.89 23.94
CA LEU A 100 16.95 -8.30 24.81
C LEU A 100 17.02 -6.77 24.70
N ILE A 101 17.93 -6.25 23.87
CA ILE A 101 18.15 -4.81 23.66
C ILE A 101 17.53 -4.27 22.37
N LEU A 102 17.07 -5.16 21.48
CA LEU A 102 16.48 -4.75 20.18
C LEU A 102 14.95 -4.81 20.29
N THR A 103 14.32 -3.72 19.93
CA THR A 103 12.85 -3.63 19.81
C THR A 103 12.50 -3.19 18.39
N ASN A 104 11.76 -4.03 17.69
CA ASN A 104 11.22 -3.72 16.37
C ASN A 104 9.72 -3.38 16.49
N TYR A 105 9.35 -2.17 16.04
CA TYR A 105 7.97 -1.73 15.93
C TYR A 105 7.60 -1.57 14.48
N GLU A 106 6.86 -2.52 13.96
CA GLU A 106 6.41 -2.56 12.57
C GLU A 106 4.97 -2.07 12.43
N LYS A 107 4.71 -1.34 11.36
CA LYS A 107 3.37 -0.95 10.94
C LYS A 107 3.15 -1.49 9.53
N SER A 108 2.10 -2.26 9.34
CA SER A 108 1.77 -2.86 8.06
C SER A 108 0.35 -2.52 7.62
N LEU A 109 0.21 -2.14 6.35
CA LEU A 109 -1.08 -1.94 5.71
C LEU A 109 -1.78 -3.29 5.55
N LYS A 110 -3.06 -3.34 5.90
CA LYS A 110 -3.90 -4.52 5.76
C LYS A 110 -5.23 -4.14 5.12
N VAL A 111 -5.65 -4.95 4.15
CA VAL A 111 -6.86 -4.74 3.35
C VAL A 111 -7.71 -6.00 3.41
N ALA A 112 -8.88 -5.93 4.01
CA ALA A 112 -9.79 -7.08 4.19
C ALA A 112 -11.17 -6.60 4.65
N CYS A 113 -12.12 -7.53 4.84
CA CYS A 113 -13.37 -7.21 5.51
C CYS A 113 -13.15 -6.87 6.99
N SER A 114 -14.08 -6.13 7.58
CA SER A 114 -14.00 -5.61 8.95
C SER A 114 -13.67 -6.68 10.00
N ASP A 115 -14.26 -7.86 9.91
CA ASP A 115 -14.01 -8.95 10.86
C ASP A 115 -12.59 -9.55 10.72
N CYS A 116 -12.08 -9.64 9.50
CA CYS A 116 -10.70 -10.05 9.25
C CYS A 116 -9.70 -9.00 9.74
N LEU A 117 -9.95 -7.72 9.53
CA LEU A 117 -9.14 -6.63 10.06
C LEU A 117 -9.12 -6.65 11.60
N ASP A 118 -10.29 -6.86 12.24
CA ASP A 118 -10.39 -6.99 13.69
C ASP A 118 -9.58 -8.19 14.23
N LYS A 119 -9.59 -9.31 13.50
CA LYS A 119 -8.77 -10.48 13.84
C LYS A 119 -7.28 -10.19 13.69
N MET A 120 -6.88 -9.42 12.67
CA MET A 120 -5.48 -9.02 12.47
C MET A 120 -4.99 -8.12 13.59
N HIS A 121 -5.77 -7.10 13.99
CA HIS A 121 -5.44 -6.26 15.15
C HIS A 121 -5.30 -7.07 16.43
N ARG A 122 -6.22 -8.01 16.66
CA ARG A 122 -6.18 -8.90 17.82
C ARG A 122 -4.91 -9.76 17.82
N LYS A 123 -4.59 -10.38 16.67
CA LYS A 123 -3.38 -11.21 16.51
C LYS A 123 -2.10 -10.38 16.73
N ALA A 124 -2.05 -9.16 16.21
CA ALA A 124 -0.92 -8.25 16.41
C ALA A 124 -0.75 -7.86 17.89
N ASN A 125 -1.85 -7.51 18.55
CA ASN A 125 -1.85 -7.19 19.99
C ASN A 125 -1.42 -8.37 20.83
N THR A 126 -1.91 -9.59 20.55
CA THR A 126 -1.47 -10.80 21.25
C THR A 126 0.02 -11.06 21.06
N LYS A 127 0.54 -10.91 19.83
CA LYS A 127 1.97 -11.04 19.58
C LYS A 127 2.79 -9.99 20.33
N SER A 128 2.35 -8.71 20.30
CA SER A 128 3.00 -7.64 21.03
C SER A 128 2.94 -7.86 22.56
N ALA A 129 1.82 -8.39 23.07
CA ALA A 129 1.67 -8.74 24.50
C ALA A 129 2.63 -9.85 24.95
N LEU A 130 2.95 -10.79 24.07
CA LEU A 130 3.85 -11.90 24.41
C LEU A 130 5.33 -11.56 24.17
N LEU A 131 5.62 -10.84 23.11
CA LEU A 131 6.98 -10.64 22.60
C LEU A 131 7.49 -9.19 22.72
N GLY A 132 6.61 -8.23 23.05
CA GLY A 132 6.97 -6.82 23.05
C GLY A 132 7.68 -6.33 24.34
N TRP A 133 7.59 -7.06 25.43
CA TRP A 133 8.04 -6.58 26.76
C TRP A 133 9.54 -6.77 27.05
N TRP A 134 10.20 -7.63 26.31
CA TRP A 134 11.53 -8.14 26.65
C TRP A 134 12.69 -7.19 26.35
N GLY A 135 12.46 -6.12 25.60
CA GLY A 135 13.48 -5.13 25.24
C GLY A 135 13.46 -3.92 26.17
N PHE A 136 14.19 -3.94 27.26
CA PHE A 136 14.27 -2.81 28.19
C PHE A 136 15.19 -1.70 27.66
N PRO A 137 14.81 -0.39 27.79
CA PRO A 137 13.53 0.13 28.28
C PRO A 137 12.44 0.30 27.20
N TRP A 138 12.75 0.09 25.92
CA TRP A 138 11.91 0.45 24.79
C TRP A 138 10.75 -0.52 24.52
N GLY A 139 10.92 -1.79 24.87
CA GLY A 139 9.91 -2.82 24.68
C GLY A 139 8.55 -2.47 25.30
N PRO A 140 8.47 -2.21 26.60
CA PRO A 140 7.21 -1.81 27.26
C PRO A 140 6.59 -0.54 26.64
N ILE A 141 7.41 0.47 26.35
CA ILE A 141 6.94 1.73 25.78
C ILE A 141 6.30 1.51 24.41
N HIS A 142 6.99 0.80 23.51
CA HIS A 142 6.48 0.51 22.18
C HIS A 142 5.28 -0.44 22.20
N THR A 143 5.22 -1.37 23.15
CA THR A 143 4.08 -2.27 23.30
C THR A 143 2.82 -1.51 23.68
N ILE A 144 2.89 -0.61 24.68
CA ILE A 144 1.75 0.24 25.05
C ILE A 144 1.34 1.14 23.88
N ARG A 145 2.29 1.79 23.21
CA ARG A 145 2.01 2.60 22.03
C ARG A 145 1.32 1.80 20.92
N SER A 146 1.74 0.55 20.68
CA SER A 146 1.12 -0.34 19.70
C SER A 146 -0.34 -0.64 20.04
N PHE A 147 -0.66 -0.89 21.32
CA PHE A 147 -2.04 -1.14 21.74
C PHE A 147 -2.93 0.09 21.53
N ILE A 148 -2.47 1.27 21.92
CA ILE A 148 -3.21 2.52 21.71
C ILE A 148 -3.42 2.77 20.20
N PHE A 149 -2.37 2.61 19.41
CA PHE A 149 -2.42 2.76 17.95
C PHE A 149 -3.41 1.78 17.32
N ASN A 150 -3.31 0.49 17.63
CA ASN A 150 -4.22 -0.53 17.09
C ASN A 150 -5.67 -0.30 17.52
N SER A 151 -5.90 0.16 18.74
CA SER A 151 -7.23 0.52 19.23
C SER A 151 -7.84 1.70 18.45
N SER A 152 -7.02 2.70 18.13
CA SER A 152 -7.44 3.83 17.29
C SER A 152 -7.76 3.38 15.85
N MET A 153 -6.86 2.64 15.23
CA MET A 153 -7.04 2.14 13.87
C MET A 153 -8.26 1.22 13.72
N LYS A 154 -8.52 0.38 14.72
CA LYS A 154 -9.65 -0.53 14.73
C LYS A 154 -11.00 0.16 14.62
N LYS A 155 -11.15 1.40 15.13
CA LYS A 155 -12.40 2.17 15.03
C LYS A 155 -12.80 2.41 13.57
N ASN A 156 -11.82 2.51 12.68
CA ASN A 156 -12.03 2.78 11.26
C ASN A 156 -12.36 1.53 10.43
N ASN A 157 -12.27 0.32 11.00
CA ASN A 157 -12.48 -0.92 10.25
C ASN A 157 -13.94 -1.10 9.76
N ARG A 158 -14.91 -0.46 10.42
CA ARG A 158 -16.34 -0.62 10.16
C ARG A 158 -17.00 0.62 9.58
N THR A 159 -16.22 1.60 9.14
CA THR A 159 -16.77 2.82 8.53
C THR A 159 -17.38 2.50 7.17
N GLU A 160 -18.58 3.01 6.92
CA GLU A 160 -19.23 2.88 5.60
C GLU A 160 -18.53 3.74 4.56
N LYS A 161 -18.12 4.94 4.96
CA LYS A 161 -17.33 5.83 4.09
C LYS A 161 -15.88 5.35 4.00
N PRO A 162 -15.21 5.53 2.84
CA PRO A 162 -13.78 5.31 2.72
C PRO A 162 -13.01 6.08 3.80
N ASN A 163 -12.20 5.38 4.59
CA ASN A 163 -11.26 6.05 5.48
C ASN A 163 -10.03 6.53 4.71
N GLU A 164 -9.21 7.40 5.32
CA GLU A 164 -8.01 7.96 4.68
C GLU A 164 -7.04 6.89 4.18
N ILE A 165 -6.89 5.79 4.93
CA ILE A 165 -5.99 4.68 4.55
C ILE A 165 -6.53 3.96 3.31
N PHE A 166 -7.83 3.74 3.25
CA PHE A 166 -8.51 3.14 2.11
C PHE A 166 -8.41 4.04 0.87
N ALA A 167 -8.63 5.34 1.04
CA ALA A 167 -8.49 6.32 -0.03
C ALA A 167 -7.04 6.37 -0.55
N SER A 168 -6.06 6.43 0.36
CA SER A 168 -4.65 6.40 0.01
C SER A 168 -4.26 5.11 -0.71
N PHE A 169 -4.82 3.97 -0.32
CA PHE A 169 -4.58 2.70 -1.00
C PHE A 169 -5.07 2.74 -2.46
N ILE A 170 -6.26 3.27 -2.72
CA ILE A 170 -6.80 3.42 -4.08
C ILE A 170 -5.90 4.35 -4.90
N ILE A 171 -5.62 5.56 -4.38
CA ILE A 171 -4.85 6.60 -5.09
C ILE A 171 -3.44 6.08 -5.42
N SER A 172 -2.81 5.37 -4.49
CA SER A 172 -1.46 4.83 -4.71
C SER A 172 -1.42 3.63 -5.66
N ASN A 173 -2.57 3.07 -6.06
CA ASN A 173 -2.66 1.83 -6.84
C ASN A 173 -3.69 1.92 -7.97
N ILE A 174 -3.82 3.09 -8.61
CA ILE A 174 -4.81 3.35 -9.68
C ILE A 174 -4.70 2.31 -10.79
N GLY A 175 -3.50 1.97 -11.24
CA GLY A 175 -3.29 0.98 -12.30
C GLY A 175 -3.80 -0.42 -11.93
N ILE A 176 -3.79 -0.80 -10.65
CA ILE A 176 -4.38 -2.05 -10.18
C ILE A 176 -5.90 -1.95 -10.13
N MET A 177 -6.45 -0.80 -9.72
CA MET A 177 -7.89 -0.56 -9.71
C MET A 177 -8.47 -0.60 -11.13
N GLU A 178 -7.78 -0.01 -12.10
CA GLU A 178 -8.17 -0.05 -13.50
C GLU A 178 -8.18 -1.49 -14.05
N LYS A 179 -7.11 -2.26 -13.80
CA LYS A 179 -7.04 -3.67 -14.19
C LYS A 179 -8.12 -4.53 -13.52
N ALA A 180 -8.52 -4.18 -12.30
CA ALA A 180 -9.55 -4.91 -11.56
C ALA A 180 -10.94 -4.84 -12.19
N LYS A 181 -11.20 -3.87 -13.08
CA LYS A 181 -12.46 -3.76 -13.85
C LYS A 181 -12.66 -4.97 -14.77
N THR A 182 -11.58 -5.47 -15.34
CA THR A 182 -11.60 -6.60 -16.29
C THR A 182 -11.07 -7.90 -15.70
N GLU A 183 -10.13 -7.81 -14.76
CA GLU A 183 -9.42 -8.94 -14.16
C GLU A 183 -9.45 -8.87 -12.61
N PRO A 184 -10.58 -9.22 -11.98
CA PRO A 184 -10.74 -9.09 -10.52
C PRO A 184 -9.74 -9.94 -9.70
N GLU A 185 -9.24 -11.04 -10.27
CA GLU A 185 -8.26 -11.89 -9.59
C GLU A 185 -6.92 -11.16 -9.35
N LYS A 186 -6.53 -10.23 -10.21
CA LYS A 186 -5.30 -9.42 -10.02
C LYS A 186 -5.40 -8.53 -8.77
N LEU A 187 -6.60 -8.02 -8.49
CA LEU A 187 -6.85 -7.29 -7.25
C LEU A 187 -6.73 -8.21 -6.03
N THR A 188 -7.26 -9.43 -6.12
CA THR A 188 -7.10 -10.44 -5.05
C THR A 188 -5.63 -10.75 -4.77
N GLU A 189 -4.84 -10.99 -5.81
CA GLU A 189 -3.40 -11.27 -5.68
C GLU A 189 -2.66 -10.09 -5.07
N PHE A 190 -2.96 -8.89 -5.52
CA PHE A 190 -2.35 -7.67 -5.02
C PHE A 190 -2.68 -7.43 -3.54
N ILE A 191 -3.94 -7.58 -3.14
CA ILE A 191 -4.34 -7.48 -1.73
C ILE A 191 -3.65 -8.55 -0.88
N ASN A 192 -3.53 -9.78 -1.38
CA ASN A 192 -2.82 -10.86 -0.67
C ASN A 192 -1.34 -10.51 -0.47
N ARG A 193 -0.65 -9.99 -1.49
CA ARG A 193 0.74 -9.52 -1.35
C ARG A 193 0.85 -8.40 -0.32
N THR A 194 -0.02 -7.40 -0.39
CA THR A 194 -0.08 -6.29 0.58
C THR A 194 -0.29 -6.81 2.01
N ASN A 195 -1.19 -7.77 2.19
CA ASN A 195 -1.47 -8.35 3.50
C ASN A 195 -0.33 -9.22 4.06
N ASN A 196 0.50 -9.78 3.19
CA ASN A 196 1.67 -10.59 3.57
C ASN A 196 2.95 -9.78 3.69
N ALA A 197 2.99 -8.56 3.19
CA ALA A 197 4.11 -7.64 3.41
C ALA A 197 4.25 -7.36 4.92
N ILE A 198 5.45 -7.60 5.41
CA ILE A 198 5.85 -7.42 6.82
C ILE A 198 6.43 -6.03 6.97
#